data_c67e18ec3a97cc8b309196cb4cc4b24e
#
_entry.id   c67e18ec3a97cc8b309196cb4cc4b24e
#
_cell.length_a   1.000
_cell.length_b   1.000
_cell.length_c   1.000
_cell.angle_alpha   90.00
_cell.angle_beta   90.00
_cell.angle_gamma   90.00
#
_symmetry.space_group_name_H-M   'P 1'
#
loop_
_entity.id
_entity.type
_entity.pdbx_description
1 polymer ?
#
loop_
_entity_poly.entity_id
_entity_poly.type
_entity_poly.pdbx_seq_one_letter_code
_entity_poly.pdbx_strand_id
1 'polypeptide(L)'
;MTAPADLQPRFNLKTFLLSGTELLDGGAVGVALVGPVDIRAVVSQGCRPVGSPFAVTRGEGNVVHELGGRPAVDRLRQMLAGLDQHEQELLRGGGLQVGQVIDEHKASFDRGDFLVRGLLGADPETGSIAVADSVEVGQTLQFHVRDADAADEDLELLLIPVSRWRPRGVLLFSCNGRGRGFFGEPDHDAARVAAATDAAPMAGFFAQGELGPIGGRNFLHTFTASMAVFCEPRDPVPALDRAAEVPAADEGEPAPSSEAPEPVQKPPPAPEAPEPV
;
A
#
# COMPACT_ATOMS: atom_id res chain seq x y z
N MET A 1 -10.41 -21.14 -21.38
CA MET A 1 -8.97 -21.40 -21.22
C MET A 1 -8.67 -21.17 -19.76
N THR A 2 -8.69 -22.20 -18.96
CA THR A 2 -8.28 -22.15 -17.55
C THR A 2 -6.82 -21.75 -17.49
N ALA A 3 -6.50 -20.75 -16.72
CA ALA A 3 -5.11 -20.38 -16.46
C ALA A 3 -4.38 -21.61 -15.89
N PRO A 4 -3.18 -21.93 -16.37
CA PRO A 4 -2.44 -23.06 -15.85
C PRO A 4 -2.18 -22.85 -14.36
N ALA A 5 -2.49 -23.88 -13.56
CA ALA A 5 -2.33 -23.91 -12.10
C ALA A 5 -0.86 -23.80 -11.61
N ASP A 6 0.09 -23.55 -12.51
CA ASP A 6 1.53 -23.59 -12.25
C ASP A 6 2.19 -22.21 -12.07
N LEU A 7 1.42 -21.12 -12.01
CA LEU A 7 1.94 -19.79 -11.68
C LEU A 7 1.82 -19.45 -10.18
N GLN A 8 1.94 -20.44 -9.32
CA GLN A 8 2.32 -20.13 -7.94
C GLN A 8 3.78 -19.68 -7.95
N PRO A 9 4.10 -18.49 -7.36
CA PRO A 9 5.47 -18.05 -7.31
C PRO A 9 6.31 -19.10 -6.59
N ARG A 10 7.29 -19.66 -7.28
CA ARG A 10 8.22 -20.69 -6.75
C ARG A 10 9.19 -20.16 -5.69
N PHE A 11 8.99 -18.91 -5.24
CA PHE A 11 9.78 -18.31 -4.16
C PHE A 11 8.97 -18.39 -2.88
N ASN A 12 9.22 -19.43 -2.11
CA ASN A 12 8.81 -19.51 -0.71
C ASN A 12 9.72 -18.59 0.10
N LEU A 13 9.61 -17.27 -0.15
CA LEU A 13 10.33 -16.25 0.60
C LEU A 13 9.72 -16.20 1.99
N LYS A 14 10.37 -16.88 2.94
CA LYS A 14 10.02 -16.70 4.34
C LYS A 14 10.47 -15.30 4.76
N THR A 15 9.54 -14.49 5.21
CA THR A 15 9.86 -13.23 5.89
C THR A 15 10.21 -13.53 7.34
N PHE A 16 11.30 -12.95 7.81
CA PHE A 16 11.71 -13.06 9.20
C PHE A 16 11.79 -11.68 9.83
N LEU A 17 11.50 -11.62 11.11
CA LEU A 17 11.68 -10.45 11.94
C LEU A 17 12.90 -10.67 12.85
N LEU A 18 13.71 -9.64 13.02
CA LEU A 18 14.89 -9.68 13.88
C LEU A 18 14.63 -8.84 15.14
N SER A 19 14.73 -9.44 16.32
CA SER A 19 14.67 -8.75 17.59
C SER A 19 15.95 -9.08 18.40
N GLY A 20 16.90 -8.15 18.38
CA GLY A 20 18.24 -8.42 18.93
C GLY A 20 18.93 -9.56 18.16
N THR A 21 19.13 -10.70 18.82
CA THR A 21 19.71 -11.92 18.24
C THR A 21 18.67 -12.98 17.86
N GLU A 22 17.41 -12.72 18.13
CA GLU A 22 16.32 -13.66 17.87
C GLU A 22 15.74 -13.47 16.46
N LEU A 23 15.47 -14.61 15.82
CA LEU A 23 14.81 -14.67 14.52
C LEU A 23 13.36 -15.14 14.74
N LEU A 24 12.39 -14.30 14.38
CA LEU A 24 10.97 -14.57 14.54
C LEU A 24 10.33 -14.77 13.15
N ASP A 25 9.41 -15.69 13.03
CA ASP A 25 8.67 -16.02 11.81
C ASP A 25 7.27 -15.40 11.74
N GLY A 26 6.88 -14.64 12.78
CA GLY A 26 5.59 -13.96 12.87
C GLY A 26 5.58 -12.83 13.88
N GLY A 27 4.52 -12.02 13.87
CA GLY A 27 4.35 -10.90 14.79
C GLY A 27 4.82 -9.56 14.22
N ALA A 28 5.33 -8.70 15.09
CA ALA A 28 5.88 -7.39 14.73
C ALA A 28 7.11 -7.08 15.60
N VAL A 29 8.07 -6.38 15.02
CA VAL A 29 9.24 -5.85 15.74
C VAL A 29 9.26 -4.34 15.59
N GLY A 30 9.53 -3.63 16.66
CA GLY A 30 9.53 -2.18 16.68
C GLY A 30 10.48 -1.59 17.71
N VAL A 31 10.65 -0.29 17.65
CA VAL A 31 11.42 0.51 18.60
C VAL A 31 10.52 1.57 19.20
N ALA A 32 10.47 1.65 20.51
CA ALA A 32 9.82 2.73 21.24
C ALA A 32 10.86 3.82 21.55
N LEU A 33 10.57 5.05 21.16
CA LEU A 33 11.38 6.22 21.48
C LEU A 33 10.67 7.02 22.57
N VAL A 34 11.38 7.29 23.66
CA VAL A 34 10.85 8.02 24.82
C VAL A 34 11.68 9.27 25.03
N GLY A 35 11.01 10.42 25.23
CA GLY A 35 11.65 11.70 25.44
C GLY A 35 11.13 12.78 24.50
N PRO A 36 11.79 13.93 24.43
CA PRO A 36 11.39 15.04 23.56
C PRO A 36 11.75 14.73 22.10
N VAL A 37 10.97 13.85 21.46
CA VAL A 37 11.15 13.44 20.06
C VAL A 37 9.95 13.93 19.25
N ASP A 38 10.18 14.71 18.20
CA ASP A 38 9.17 15.07 17.20
C ASP A 38 9.45 14.26 15.93
N ILE A 39 8.55 13.32 15.60
CA ILE A 39 8.64 12.49 14.40
C ILE A 39 7.47 12.82 13.50
N ARG A 40 7.77 13.17 12.25
CA ARG A 40 6.79 13.49 11.24
C ARG A 40 6.88 12.50 10.08
N ALA A 41 5.74 11.97 9.71
CA ALA A 41 5.65 11.08 8.57
C ALA A 41 5.37 11.87 7.28
N VAL A 42 6.00 11.42 6.19
CA VAL A 42 5.69 11.86 4.82
C VAL A 42 5.51 10.60 3.98
N VAL A 43 4.44 10.55 3.18
CA VAL A 43 4.16 9.43 2.28
C VAL A 43 3.91 10.00 0.89
N SER A 44 4.87 9.80 -0.01
CA SER A 44 4.77 10.22 -1.41
C SER A 44 4.32 9.06 -2.28
N GLN A 45 3.37 9.32 -3.18
CA GLN A 45 2.79 8.33 -4.07
C GLN A 45 3.45 8.32 -5.45
N GLY A 46 3.54 7.12 -6.04
CA GLY A 46 4.17 6.92 -7.36
C GLY A 46 3.17 6.69 -8.50
N CYS A 47 1.88 6.96 -8.27
CA CYS A 47 0.82 6.70 -9.23
C CYS A 47 -0.07 7.93 -9.41
N ARG A 48 -0.55 8.10 -10.64
CA ARG A 48 -1.46 9.18 -11.03
C ARG A 48 -2.81 8.60 -11.43
N PRO A 49 -3.96 9.20 -11.00
CA PRO A 49 -5.28 8.79 -11.47
C PRO A 49 -5.46 9.04 -12.96
N VAL A 50 -6.16 8.12 -13.63
CA VAL A 50 -6.57 8.24 -15.04
C VAL A 50 -8.05 7.91 -15.18
N GLY A 51 -8.72 8.54 -16.13
CA GLY A 51 -10.16 8.43 -16.32
C GLY A 51 -10.96 9.01 -15.14
N SER A 52 -12.22 8.61 -15.02
CA SER A 52 -13.13 9.08 -13.96
C SER A 52 -13.21 8.10 -12.80
N PRO A 53 -13.50 8.56 -11.57
CA PRO A 53 -13.83 7.69 -10.45
C PRO A 53 -15.23 7.08 -10.63
N PHE A 54 -15.45 5.88 -10.07
CA PHE A 54 -16.71 5.16 -10.10
C PHE A 54 -16.97 4.47 -8.76
N ALA A 55 -18.19 4.54 -8.26
CA ALA A 55 -18.60 3.73 -7.13
C ALA A 55 -18.73 2.25 -7.53
N VAL A 56 -18.28 1.36 -6.66
CA VAL A 56 -18.55 -0.09 -6.75
C VAL A 56 -20.03 -0.32 -6.50
N THR A 57 -20.76 -0.77 -7.51
CA THR A 57 -22.20 -1.09 -7.38
C THR A 57 -22.47 -2.57 -7.18
N ARG A 58 -21.50 -3.42 -7.52
CA ARG A 58 -21.51 -4.86 -7.21
C ARG A 58 -20.08 -5.38 -7.12
N GLY A 59 -19.76 -6.08 -6.02
CA GLY A 59 -18.43 -6.68 -5.76
C GLY A 59 -18.51 -7.70 -4.63
N GLU A 60 -17.52 -8.59 -4.58
CA GLU A 60 -17.37 -9.59 -3.53
C GLU A 60 -15.88 -9.91 -3.32
N GLY A 61 -15.43 -9.84 -2.06
CA GLY A 61 -14.03 -10.02 -1.73
C GLY A 61 -13.13 -9.02 -2.45
N ASN A 62 -12.29 -9.50 -3.34
CA ASN A 62 -11.40 -8.68 -4.16
C ASN A 62 -11.86 -8.56 -5.64
N VAL A 63 -13.05 -9.03 -5.96
CA VAL A 63 -13.62 -9.02 -7.31
C VAL A 63 -14.66 -7.92 -7.43
N VAL A 64 -14.47 -7.04 -8.40
CA VAL A 64 -15.41 -5.96 -8.75
C VAL A 64 -16.17 -6.38 -10.00
N HIS A 65 -17.47 -6.58 -9.86
CA HIS A 65 -18.33 -6.94 -10.98
C HIS A 65 -18.86 -5.72 -11.72
N GLU A 66 -19.23 -4.65 -10.97
CA GLU A 66 -19.81 -3.45 -11.56
C GLU A 66 -19.25 -2.16 -10.94
N LEU A 67 -18.99 -1.20 -11.81
CA LEU A 67 -18.59 0.16 -11.48
C LEU A 67 -19.61 1.15 -12.08
N GLY A 68 -20.29 1.90 -11.21
CA GLY A 68 -21.33 2.86 -11.62
C GLY A 68 -22.43 2.20 -12.46
N GLY A 69 -22.92 1.02 -12.04
CA GLY A 69 -24.01 0.28 -12.67
C GLY A 69 -23.68 -0.35 -14.03
N ARG A 70 -22.38 -0.50 -14.37
CA ARG A 70 -21.93 -1.19 -15.61
C ARG A 70 -20.85 -2.21 -15.27
N PRO A 71 -20.69 -3.25 -16.10
CA PRO A 71 -19.58 -4.21 -15.95
C PRO A 71 -18.25 -3.50 -15.78
N ALA A 72 -17.45 -3.93 -14.81
CA ALA A 72 -16.17 -3.29 -14.47
C ALA A 72 -15.19 -3.31 -15.66
N VAL A 73 -15.20 -4.39 -16.46
CA VAL A 73 -14.40 -4.50 -17.70
C VAL A 73 -14.81 -3.45 -18.73
N ASP A 74 -16.09 -3.07 -18.80
CA ASP A 74 -16.53 -2.03 -19.77
C ASP A 74 -16.03 -0.65 -19.32
N ARG A 75 -15.98 -0.38 -18.01
CA ARG A 75 -15.36 0.84 -17.49
C ARG A 75 -13.86 0.85 -17.75
N LEU A 76 -13.19 -0.29 -17.58
CA LEU A 76 -11.80 -0.46 -17.92
C LEU A 76 -11.57 -0.16 -19.42
N ARG A 77 -12.34 -0.76 -20.31
CA ARG A 77 -12.26 -0.52 -21.77
C ARG A 77 -12.53 0.95 -22.14
N GLN A 78 -13.52 1.56 -21.52
CA GLN A 78 -13.85 2.97 -21.69
C GLN A 78 -12.66 3.87 -21.29
N MET A 79 -12.05 3.60 -20.14
CA MET A 79 -10.87 4.33 -19.68
C MET A 79 -9.71 4.15 -20.65
N LEU A 80 -9.38 2.91 -21.04
CA LEU A 80 -8.30 2.61 -22.00
C LEU A 80 -8.47 3.30 -23.35
N ALA A 81 -9.71 3.40 -23.85
CA ALA A 81 -10.02 4.09 -25.09
C ALA A 81 -9.88 5.63 -25.01
N GLY A 82 -9.91 6.17 -23.81
CA GLY A 82 -9.75 7.61 -23.55
C GLY A 82 -8.32 8.06 -23.26
N LEU A 83 -7.37 7.12 -23.12
CA LEU A 83 -5.97 7.45 -22.81
C LEU A 83 -5.30 8.14 -24.00
N ASP A 84 -4.54 9.20 -23.70
CA ASP A 84 -3.65 9.82 -24.67
C ASP A 84 -2.40 8.96 -24.95
N GLN A 85 -1.53 9.41 -25.86
CA GLN A 85 -0.34 8.65 -26.23
C GLN A 85 0.63 8.47 -25.05
N HIS A 86 0.82 9.50 -24.25
CA HIS A 86 1.70 9.47 -23.08
C HIS A 86 1.19 8.46 -22.04
N GLU A 87 -0.10 8.52 -21.71
CA GLU A 87 -0.75 7.61 -20.79
C GLU A 87 -0.68 6.13 -21.24
N GLN A 88 -0.80 5.91 -22.55
CA GLN A 88 -0.62 4.58 -23.14
C GLN A 88 0.81 4.06 -22.99
N GLU A 89 1.81 4.93 -23.08
CA GLU A 89 3.22 4.59 -22.87
C GLU A 89 3.49 4.26 -21.39
N LEU A 90 2.98 5.06 -20.48
CA LEU A 90 3.05 4.79 -19.02
C LEU A 90 2.41 3.44 -18.68
N LEU A 91 1.25 3.14 -19.26
CA LEU A 91 0.57 1.87 -19.04
C LEU A 91 1.41 0.66 -19.51
N ARG A 92 2.10 0.77 -20.64
CA ARG A 92 3.01 -0.28 -21.13
C ARG A 92 4.22 -0.47 -20.24
N GLY A 93 4.72 0.61 -19.64
CA GLY A 93 5.91 0.61 -18.79
C GLY A 93 5.67 0.13 -17.36
N GLY A 94 4.48 0.38 -16.80
CA GLY A 94 4.27 0.22 -15.36
C GLY A 94 3.05 -0.59 -14.94
N GLY A 95 2.21 -0.98 -15.89
CA GLY A 95 0.95 -1.67 -15.59
C GLY A 95 -0.13 -0.74 -15.02
N LEU A 96 -1.34 -1.26 -15.00
CA LEU A 96 -2.52 -0.58 -14.51
C LEU A 96 -2.74 -0.88 -13.03
N GLN A 97 -3.09 0.14 -12.29
CA GLN A 97 -3.40 0.09 -10.87
C GLN A 97 -4.84 0.55 -10.63
N VAL A 98 -5.34 0.31 -9.43
CA VAL A 98 -6.65 0.78 -8.95
C VAL A 98 -6.45 1.55 -7.66
N GLY A 99 -6.90 2.78 -7.60
CA GLY A 99 -6.95 3.57 -6.38
C GLY A 99 -8.31 3.39 -5.71
N GLN A 100 -8.28 3.07 -4.43
CA GLN A 100 -9.44 3.03 -3.54
C GLN A 100 -9.49 4.35 -2.77
N VAL A 101 -10.59 5.08 -2.84
CA VAL A 101 -10.76 6.34 -2.10
C VAL A 101 -10.68 6.07 -0.59
N ILE A 102 -9.92 6.92 0.13
CA ILE A 102 -9.73 6.83 1.58
C ILE A 102 -10.85 7.53 2.34
N ASP A 103 -11.32 8.67 1.82
CA ASP A 103 -12.37 9.47 2.43
C ASP A 103 -13.46 9.80 1.39
N GLU A 104 -14.55 9.05 1.46
CA GLU A 104 -15.71 9.18 0.56
C GLU A 104 -16.51 10.48 0.77
N HIS A 105 -16.23 11.27 1.81
CA HIS A 105 -16.92 12.53 2.09
C HIS A 105 -16.35 13.72 1.32
N LYS A 106 -15.23 13.56 0.62
CA LYS A 106 -14.66 14.60 -0.22
C LYS A 106 -15.50 14.84 -1.46
N ALA A 107 -15.63 16.11 -1.86
CA ALA A 107 -16.36 16.50 -3.06
C ALA A 107 -15.58 16.21 -4.36
N SER A 108 -14.25 16.12 -4.27
CA SER A 108 -13.33 15.78 -5.36
C SER A 108 -12.15 15.01 -4.79
N PHE A 109 -11.53 14.20 -5.61
CA PHE A 109 -10.40 13.36 -5.22
C PHE A 109 -9.16 13.78 -6.00
N ASP A 110 -8.08 14.06 -5.26
CA ASP A 110 -6.77 14.40 -5.78
C ASP A 110 -5.76 13.27 -5.51
N ARG A 111 -4.55 13.40 -6.06
CA ARG A 111 -3.42 12.55 -5.73
C ARG A 111 -3.22 12.57 -4.19
N GLY A 112 -3.08 11.43 -3.56
CA GLY A 112 -2.99 11.32 -2.10
C GLY A 112 -4.30 10.94 -1.41
N ASP A 113 -5.44 10.98 -2.11
CA ASP A 113 -6.73 10.56 -1.56
C ASP A 113 -7.03 9.08 -1.78
N PHE A 114 -6.09 8.35 -2.39
CA PHE A 114 -6.28 6.97 -2.78
C PHE A 114 -5.28 6.02 -2.13
N LEU A 115 -5.75 4.84 -1.77
CA LEU A 115 -4.90 3.66 -1.57
C LEU A 115 -4.75 2.95 -2.91
N VAL A 116 -3.54 2.97 -3.46
CA VAL A 116 -3.26 2.34 -4.75
C VAL A 116 -3.00 0.86 -4.56
N ARG A 117 -3.67 0.04 -5.39
CA ARG A 117 -3.60 -1.42 -5.40
C ARG A 117 -3.37 -1.95 -6.80
N GLY A 118 -2.70 -3.09 -6.90
CA GLY A 118 -2.52 -3.76 -8.19
C GLY A 118 -3.83 -4.21 -8.80
N LEU A 119 -4.01 -3.99 -10.11
CA LEU A 119 -5.02 -4.70 -10.89
C LEU A 119 -4.49 -6.10 -11.19
N LEU A 120 -5.10 -7.14 -10.60
CA LEU A 120 -4.65 -8.53 -10.73
C LEU A 120 -5.09 -9.18 -12.04
N GLY A 121 -6.20 -8.70 -12.61
CA GLY A 121 -6.73 -9.22 -13.87
C GLY A 121 -8.10 -8.67 -14.20
N ALA A 122 -8.55 -9.00 -15.42
CA ALA A 122 -9.88 -8.70 -15.92
C ALA A 122 -10.44 -9.93 -16.63
N ASP A 123 -11.68 -10.26 -16.36
CA ASP A 123 -12.39 -11.38 -16.98
C ASP A 123 -13.50 -10.85 -17.91
N PRO A 124 -13.28 -10.95 -19.23
CA PRO A 124 -14.27 -10.48 -20.20
C PRO A 124 -15.58 -11.29 -20.23
N GLU A 125 -15.55 -12.56 -19.75
CA GLU A 125 -16.73 -13.43 -19.76
C GLU A 125 -17.71 -13.03 -18.64
N THR A 126 -17.18 -12.76 -17.44
CA THR A 126 -17.99 -12.29 -16.31
C THR A 126 -18.14 -10.77 -16.27
N GLY A 127 -17.35 -10.04 -17.05
CA GLY A 127 -17.30 -8.57 -17.05
C GLY A 127 -16.63 -7.98 -15.80
N SER A 128 -15.91 -8.78 -14.99
CA SER A 128 -15.34 -8.39 -13.71
C SER A 128 -13.84 -8.10 -13.78
N ILE A 129 -13.35 -7.35 -12.79
CA ILE A 129 -11.92 -7.14 -12.54
C ILE A 129 -11.56 -7.63 -11.14
N ALA A 130 -10.31 -8.05 -10.95
CA ALA A 130 -9.78 -8.43 -9.64
C ALA A 130 -8.71 -7.41 -9.17
N VAL A 131 -8.79 -6.98 -7.92
CA VAL A 131 -7.91 -5.99 -7.29
C VAL A 131 -7.09 -6.66 -6.19
N ALA A 132 -5.89 -6.16 -5.91
CA ALA A 132 -5.02 -6.72 -4.86
C ALA A 132 -5.41 -6.26 -3.43
N ASP A 133 -6.71 -6.06 -3.18
CA ASP A 133 -7.29 -5.75 -1.86
C ASP A 133 -8.79 -6.10 -1.87
N SER A 134 -9.40 -6.16 -0.71
CA SER A 134 -10.85 -6.27 -0.59
C SER A 134 -11.54 -4.99 -1.06
N VAL A 135 -12.73 -5.14 -1.64
CA VAL A 135 -13.57 -4.03 -2.09
C VAL A 135 -14.95 -4.13 -1.47
N GLU A 136 -15.53 -2.98 -1.18
CA GLU A 136 -16.88 -2.87 -0.61
C GLU A 136 -17.82 -2.17 -1.58
N VAL A 137 -19.09 -2.59 -1.60
CA VAL A 137 -20.13 -1.89 -2.36
C VAL A 137 -20.35 -0.50 -1.76
N GLY A 138 -20.33 0.52 -2.63
CA GLY A 138 -20.39 1.93 -2.25
C GLY A 138 -19.02 2.60 -2.20
N GLN A 139 -17.92 1.84 -2.15
CA GLN A 139 -16.56 2.38 -2.20
C GLN A 139 -16.26 2.95 -3.59
N THR A 140 -15.58 4.10 -3.65
CA THR A 140 -15.16 4.71 -4.92
C THR A 140 -13.79 4.20 -5.34
N LEU A 141 -13.70 3.76 -6.59
CA LEU A 141 -12.47 3.32 -7.25
C LEU A 141 -12.16 4.23 -8.44
N GLN A 142 -10.87 4.45 -8.69
CA GLN A 142 -10.38 5.09 -9.91
C GLN A 142 -9.18 4.33 -10.45
N PHE A 143 -9.03 4.24 -11.77
CA PHE A 143 -7.84 3.64 -12.36
C PHE A 143 -6.64 4.57 -12.21
N HIS A 144 -5.46 3.98 -12.09
CA HIS A 144 -4.19 4.68 -11.90
C HIS A 144 -3.12 4.11 -12.80
N VAL A 145 -2.19 4.95 -13.23
CA VAL A 145 -0.96 4.55 -13.91
C VAL A 145 0.26 4.97 -13.08
N ARG A 146 1.33 4.20 -13.20
CA ARG A 146 2.62 4.60 -12.61
C ARG A 146 3.24 5.66 -13.50
N ASP A 147 3.62 6.78 -12.90
CA ASP A 147 4.10 7.96 -13.60
C ASP A 147 5.28 8.57 -12.80
N ALA A 148 6.48 8.52 -13.38
CA ALA A 148 7.70 8.95 -12.71
C ALA A 148 7.71 10.47 -12.49
N ASP A 149 7.25 11.24 -13.47
CA ASP A 149 7.20 12.70 -13.37
C ASP A 149 6.20 13.12 -12.29
N ALA A 150 5.04 12.48 -12.27
CA ALA A 150 4.03 12.71 -11.23
C ALA A 150 4.52 12.28 -9.83
N ALA A 151 5.32 11.23 -9.74
CA ALA A 151 5.92 10.78 -8.48
C ALA A 151 7.00 11.72 -7.96
N ASP A 152 7.80 12.29 -8.86
CA ASP A 152 8.81 13.29 -8.53
C ASP A 152 8.15 14.59 -8.04
N GLU A 153 7.17 15.09 -8.78
CA GLU A 153 6.39 16.27 -8.40
C GLU A 153 5.72 16.10 -7.03
N ASP A 154 5.08 14.96 -6.77
CA ASP A 154 4.45 14.66 -5.49
C ASP A 154 5.46 14.68 -4.34
N LEU A 155 6.61 14.03 -4.53
CA LEU A 155 7.67 14.01 -3.54
C LEU A 155 8.22 15.43 -3.29
N GLU A 156 8.47 16.21 -4.34
CA GLU A 156 8.95 17.58 -4.23
C GLU A 156 7.98 18.46 -3.43
N LEU A 157 6.69 18.42 -3.75
CA LEU A 157 5.65 19.17 -3.05
C LEU A 157 5.58 18.79 -1.56
N LEU A 158 5.64 17.52 -1.24
CA LEU A 158 5.60 17.02 0.13
C LEU A 158 6.88 17.35 0.93
N LEU A 159 8.00 17.52 0.26
CA LEU A 159 9.27 17.90 0.87
C LEU A 159 9.39 19.42 1.15
N ILE A 160 8.60 20.28 0.51
CA ILE A 160 8.62 21.74 0.76
C ILE A 160 8.54 22.10 2.26
N PRO A 161 7.60 21.56 3.06
CA PRO A 161 7.54 21.90 4.49
C PRO A 161 8.67 21.24 5.29
N VAL A 162 9.29 20.16 4.81
CA VAL A 162 10.26 19.37 5.57
C VAL A 162 11.50 20.20 5.92
N SER A 163 11.99 21.03 5.01
CA SER A 163 13.13 21.93 5.27
C SER A 163 12.93 22.86 6.48
N ARG A 164 11.66 23.20 6.77
CA ARG A 164 11.29 24.08 7.91
C ARG A 164 11.14 23.32 9.22
N TRP A 165 11.13 21.99 9.18
CA TRP A 165 10.97 21.16 10.39
C TRP A 165 12.26 20.96 11.17
N ARG A 166 13.37 21.49 10.67
CA ARG A 166 14.71 21.33 11.27
C ARG A 166 15.06 19.84 11.45
N PRO A 167 15.10 19.09 10.36
CA PRO A 167 15.33 17.65 10.40
C PRO A 167 16.71 17.34 11.00
N ARG A 168 16.76 16.30 11.85
CA ARG A 168 17.95 15.79 12.51
C ARG A 168 18.30 14.38 12.05
N GLY A 169 17.39 13.73 11.35
CA GLY A 169 17.58 12.42 10.77
C GLY A 169 16.34 11.99 10.00
N VAL A 170 16.50 11.06 9.08
CA VAL A 170 15.41 10.50 8.27
C VAL A 170 15.54 8.99 8.19
N LEU A 171 14.43 8.28 8.36
CA LEU A 171 14.28 6.91 7.88
C LEU A 171 13.44 6.95 6.61
N LEU A 172 14.00 6.45 5.50
CA LEU A 172 13.35 6.40 4.20
C LEU A 172 13.11 4.95 3.78
N PHE A 173 11.85 4.61 3.56
CA PHE A 173 11.41 3.32 3.02
C PHE A 173 10.79 3.57 1.65
N SER A 174 11.55 3.31 0.60
CA SER A 174 11.10 3.49 -0.78
C SER A 174 10.65 2.16 -1.36
N CYS A 175 9.54 2.15 -2.08
CA CYS A 175 9.07 0.93 -2.73
C CYS A 175 10.10 0.40 -3.73
N ASN A 176 10.28 -0.91 -3.82
CA ASN A 176 11.10 -1.56 -4.83
C ASN A 176 10.77 -1.11 -6.27
N GLY A 177 9.53 -0.68 -6.48
CA GLY A 177 9.07 -0.13 -7.75
C GLY A 177 9.57 1.30 -8.05
N ARG A 178 10.19 2.02 -7.10
CA ARG A 178 10.64 3.42 -7.24
C ARG A 178 12.14 3.57 -7.49
N GLY A 179 12.80 2.51 -7.89
CA GLY A 179 14.23 2.55 -8.17
C GLY A 179 14.57 3.07 -9.57
N ARG A 180 15.82 2.82 -9.97
CA ARG A 180 16.39 3.25 -11.25
C ARG A 180 15.54 2.89 -12.48
N GLY A 181 14.85 1.73 -12.45
CA GLY A 181 14.00 1.31 -13.55
C GLY A 181 12.73 2.16 -13.73
N PHE A 182 12.36 2.93 -12.72
CA PHE A 182 11.21 3.83 -12.75
C PHE A 182 11.61 5.28 -13.08
N PHE A 183 12.60 5.82 -12.37
CA PHE A 183 13.05 7.19 -12.56
C PHE A 183 14.14 7.38 -13.63
N GLY A 184 14.71 6.30 -14.16
CA GLY A 184 15.82 6.36 -15.11
C GLY A 184 17.19 6.62 -14.48
N GLU A 185 17.25 7.05 -13.22
CA GLU A 185 18.44 7.36 -12.46
C GLU A 185 18.48 6.62 -11.12
N PRO A 186 19.67 6.35 -10.55
CA PRO A 186 19.80 5.77 -9.22
C PRO A 186 19.49 6.81 -8.13
N ASP A 187 19.13 6.32 -6.94
CA ASP A 187 19.05 7.09 -5.70
C ASP A 187 18.10 8.31 -5.72
N HIS A 188 17.17 8.37 -6.67
CA HIS A 188 16.27 9.49 -6.89
C HIS A 188 15.58 9.98 -5.59
N ASP A 189 14.81 9.12 -4.90
CA ASP A 189 14.11 9.50 -3.68
C ASP A 189 15.08 9.97 -2.58
N ALA A 190 16.20 9.25 -2.42
CA ALA A 190 17.21 9.58 -1.43
C ALA A 190 17.87 10.94 -1.72
N ALA A 191 18.18 11.24 -2.98
CA ALA A 191 18.75 12.51 -3.39
C ALA A 191 17.79 13.69 -3.13
N ARG A 192 16.49 13.53 -3.46
CA ARG A 192 15.45 14.54 -3.18
C ARG A 192 15.30 14.80 -1.69
N VAL A 193 15.26 13.76 -0.88
CA VAL A 193 15.16 13.87 0.59
C VAL A 193 16.43 14.51 1.17
N ALA A 194 17.61 14.11 0.74
CA ALA A 194 18.86 14.72 1.21
C ALA A 194 18.92 16.21 0.91
N ALA A 195 18.50 16.63 -0.28
CA ALA A 195 18.43 18.05 -0.66
C ALA A 195 17.45 18.84 0.21
N ALA A 196 16.28 18.28 0.50
CA ALA A 196 15.24 18.95 1.31
C ALA A 196 15.57 19.01 2.81
N THR A 197 16.47 18.16 3.29
CA THR A 197 16.83 18.04 4.72
C THR A 197 18.22 18.59 5.06
N ASP A 198 18.84 19.34 4.13
CA ASP A 198 20.21 19.85 4.27
C ASP A 198 21.20 18.73 4.63
N ALA A 199 21.09 17.61 3.91
CA ALA A 199 21.88 16.39 4.09
C ALA A 199 21.87 15.83 5.52
N ALA A 200 20.75 15.95 6.22
CA ALA A 200 20.56 15.27 7.51
C ALA A 200 20.87 13.76 7.39
N PRO A 201 21.45 13.14 8.42
CA PRO A 201 21.73 11.70 8.41
C PRO A 201 20.49 10.90 8.00
N MET A 202 20.65 10.02 7.02
CA MET A 202 19.58 9.22 6.47
C MET A 202 19.93 7.74 6.44
N ALA A 203 18.97 6.89 6.78
CA ALA A 203 19.03 5.45 6.62
C ALA A 203 17.71 4.92 6.06
N GLY A 204 17.74 3.71 5.51
CA GLY A 204 16.54 3.10 4.97
C GLY A 204 16.85 1.97 4.00
N PHE A 205 15.84 1.53 3.28
CA PHE A 205 15.97 0.46 2.29
C PHE A 205 14.80 0.48 1.31
N PHE A 206 14.96 -0.26 0.21
CA PHE A 206 13.86 -0.54 -0.70
C PHE A 206 12.95 -1.63 -0.11
N ALA A 207 11.66 -1.31 0.03
CA ALA A 207 10.64 -2.18 0.61
C ALA A 207 9.68 -2.75 -0.46
N GLN A 208 8.98 -3.82 -0.11
CA GLN A 208 7.91 -4.41 -0.95
C GLN A 208 6.51 -4.06 -0.41
N GLY A 209 6.43 -3.13 0.50
CA GLY A 209 5.24 -2.57 1.09
C GLY A 209 5.68 -1.57 2.14
N GLU A 210 5.08 -0.41 2.14
CA GLU A 210 5.42 0.69 3.01
C GLU A 210 4.26 0.98 3.96
N LEU A 211 4.57 1.37 5.19
CA LEU A 211 3.57 1.81 6.15
C LEU A 211 3.68 3.32 6.36
N GLY A 212 2.54 3.99 6.40
CA GLY A 212 2.52 5.42 6.69
C GLY A 212 1.11 5.98 6.77
N PRO A 213 0.96 7.19 7.37
CA PRO A 213 -0.32 7.81 7.54
C PRO A 213 -0.77 8.62 6.31
N ILE A 214 -2.04 8.50 5.97
CA ILE A 214 -2.77 9.43 5.11
C ILE A 214 -4.03 9.86 5.87
N GLY A 215 -4.32 11.15 5.93
CA GLY A 215 -5.47 11.68 6.66
C GLY A 215 -5.51 11.29 8.15
N GLY A 216 -4.34 11.09 8.78
CA GLY A 216 -4.24 10.70 10.20
C GLY A 216 -4.47 9.21 10.47
N ARG A 217 -4.65 8.38 9.46
CA ARG A 217 -4.78 6.91 9.57
C ARG A 217 -3.61 6.22 8.90
N ASN A 218 -3.11 5.15 9.51
CA ASN A 218 -2.03 4.34 8.93
C ASN A 218 -2.57 3.31 7.93
N PHE A 219 -1.84 3.17 6.84
CA PHE A 219 -2.15 2.20 5.79
C PHE A 219 -0.89 1.45 5.35
N LEU A 220 -1.09 0.27 4.81
CA LEU A 220 -0.09 -0.41 4.00
C LEU A 220 -0.19 0.16 2.58
N HIS A 221 0.90 0.69 2.08
CA HIS A 221 1.00 1.30 0.76
C HIS A 221 1.76 0.41 -0.23
N THR A 222 1.60 0.74 -1.52
CA THR A 222 2.39 0.22 -2.63
C THR A 222 2.81 1.38 -3.52
N PHE A 223 4.00 1.29 -4.13
CA PHE A 223 4.58 2.32 -5.02
C PHE A 223 4.82 3.67 -4.35
N THR A 224 5.03 3.71 -3.04
CA THR A 224 5.25 4.92 -2.26
C THR A 224 6.70 5.08 -1.81
N ALA A 225 7.08 6.29 -1.45
CA ALA A 225 8.19 6.58 -0.57
C ALA A 225 7.62 7.03 0.78
N SER A 226 7.78 6.20 1.80
CA SER A 226 7.34 6.49 3.16
C SER A 226 8.54 6.85 4.01
N MET A 227 8.46 7.95 4.74
CA MET A 227 9.59 8.39 5.56
C MET A 227 9.15 8.88 6.94
N ALA A 228 10.01 8.64 7.92
CA ALA A 228 9.94 9.21 9.25
C ALA A 228 11.04 10.25 9.39
N VAL A 229 10.64 11.51 9.54
CA VAL A 229 11.55 12.65 9.70
C VAL A 229 11.64 12.99 11.19
N PHE A 230 12.82 12.82 11.76
CA PHE A 230 13.13 13.17 13.14
C PHE A 230 13.48 14.65 13.20
N CYS A 231 12.71 15.44 13.93
CA CYS A 231 12.83 16.87 14.00
C CYS A 231 13.27 17.36 15.37
N GLU A 232 13.82 18.56 15.43
CA GLU A 232 13.95 19.24 16.72
C GLU A 232 12.57 19.51 17.30
N PRO A 233 12.35 19.24 18.59
CA PRO A 233 11.12 19.65 19.27
C PRO A 233 10.92 21.16 19.13
N ARG A 234 9.71 21.60 18.80
CA ARG A 234 9.39 23.03 18.65
C ARG A 234 9.33 23.78 19.96
N ASP A 235 8.87 23.10 21.00
CA ASP A 235 8.76 23.60 22.36
C ASP A 235 9.25 22.53 23.34
N PRO A 236 9.75 22.92 24.53
CA PRO A 236 10.02 21.92 25.56
C PRO A 236 8.72 21.20 25.84
N VAL A 237 8.69 19.88 25.52
CA VAL A 237 7.57 19.04 25.91
C VAL A 237 7.40 19.19 27.42
N PRO A 238 6.25 19.62 27.95
CA PRO A 238 6.01 19.64 29.37
C PRO A 238 6.39 18.26 29.91
N ALA A 239 7.17 18.22 30.99
CA ALA A 239 7.54 16.95 31.58
C ALA A 239 6.25 16.15 31.75
N LEU A 240 6.14 15.02 31.05
CA LEU A 240 5.05 14.08 31.25
C LEU A 240 5.09 13.75 32.73
N ASP A 241 4.05 14.18 33.45
CA ASP A 241 3.89 13.83 34.85
C ASP A 241 3.97 12.31 34.94
N ARG A 242 5.05 11.78 35.50
CA ARG A 242 5.30 10.34 35.62
C ARG A 242 4.29 9.63 36.55
N ALA A 243 3.25 10.34 36.94
CA ALA A 243 2.19 9.88 37.82
C ALA A 243 0.94 9.31 37.09
N ALA A 244 0.93 9.20 35.77
CA ALA A 244 -0.01 8.28 35.17
C ALA A 244 0.60 6.87 35.30
N GLU A 245 0.39 6.24 36.43
CA GLU A 245 0.54 4.80 36.59
C GLU A 245 -0.14 4.14 35.38
N VAL A 246 0.64 3.45 34.56
CA VAL A 246 0.10 2.47 33.65
C VAL A 246 -0.76 1.57 34.52
N PRO A 247 -2.10 1.53 34.36
CA PRO A 247 -2.90 0.62 35.13
C PRO A 247 -2.27 -0.77 34.93
N ALA A 248 -1.90 -1.42 36.04
CA ALA A 248 -1.44 -2.78 36.00
C ALA A 248 -2.41 -3.53 35.10
N ALA A 249 -1.89 -4.22 34.09
CA ALA A 249 -2.70 -5.06 33.25
C ALA A 249 -3.51 -5.92 34.19
N ASP A 250 -4.82 -5.72 34.20
CA ASP A 250 -5.75 -6.58 34.90
C ASP A 250 -5.41 -7.99 34.42
N GLU A 251 -4.91 -8.84 35.33
CA GLU A 251 -4.73 -10.27 35.07
C GLU A 251 -6.13 -10.88 34.96
N GLY A 252 -6.88 -10.40 33.95
CA GLY A 252 -8.15 -10.96 33.55
C GLY A 252 -7.99 -12.44 33.26
N GLU A 253 -8.88 -13.22 33.82
CA GLU A 253 -8.97 -14.67 33.67
C GLU A 253 -8.58 -15.14 32.29
N PRO A 254 -7.81 -16.22 32.14
CA PRO A 254 -7.44 -16.77 30.86
C PRO A 254 -8.72 -17.05 30.06
N ALA A 255 -8.83 -16.46 28.89
CA ALA A 255 -9.92 -16.71 27.97
C ALA A 255 -10.09 -18.23 27.82
N PRO A 256 -11.35 -18.74 27.78
CA PRO A 256 -11.58 -20.17 27.60
C PRO A 256 -10.89 -20.62 26.33
N SER A 257 -10.09 -21.69 26.45
CA SER A 257 -9.39 -22.31 25.33
C SER A 257 -10.38 -22.56 24.19
N SER A 258 -10.21 -21.86 23.07
CA SER A 258 -10.92 -22.17 21.85
C SER A 258 -10.53 -23.59 21.46
N GLU A 259 -11.47 -24.52 21.53
CA GLU A 259 -11.30 -25.86 20.97
C GLU A 259 -10.80 -25.71 19.52
N ALA A 260 -9.73 -26.45 19.23
CA ALA A 260 -9.19 -26.50 17.87
C ALA A 260 -10.29 -26.98 16.91
N PRO A 261 -10.46 -26.35 15.75
CA PRO A 261 -11.46 -26.82 14.77
C PRO A 261 -11.15 -28.25 14.40
N GLU A 262 -12.19 -29.10 14.40
CA GLU A 262 -12.10 -30.48 13.95
C GLU A 262 -11.50 -30.55 12.54
N PRO A 263 -10.67 -31.56 12.23
CA PRO A 263 -10.06 -31.70 10.93
C PRO A 263 -11.17 -31.93 9.87
N VAL A 264 -11.20 -31.02 8.87
CA VAL A 264 -12.11 -31.12 7.73
C VAL A 264 -11.93 -32.49 7.07
N GLN A 265 -12.99 -33.28 7.04
CA GLN A 265 -13.00 -34.59 6.38
C GLN A 265 -12.69 -34.40 4.88
N LYS A 266 -11.71 -35.16 4.43
CA LYS A 266 -11.32 -35.23 3.01
C LYS A 266 -12.51 -35.67 2.16
N PRO A 267 -12.85 -34.96 1.07
CA PRO A 267 -13.93 -35.43 0.19
C PRO A 267 -13.62 -36.80 -0.39
N PRO A 268 -14.63 -37.66 -0.66
CA PRO A 268 -14.43 -38.97 -1.25
C PRO A 268 -13.80 -38.84 -2.65
N PRO A 269 -13.01 -39.85 -3.08
CA PRO A 269 -12.40 -39.85 -4.40
C PRO A 269 -13.47 -39.86 -5.49
N ALA A 270 -13.18 -39.14 -6.58
CA ALA A 270 -14.04 -39.11 -7.75
C ALA A 270 -14.18 -40.51 -8.37
N PRO A 271 -15.35 -40.85 -8.94
CA PRO A 271 -15.55 -42.14 -9.61
C PRO A 271 -14.61 -42.28 -10.83
N GLU A 272 -14.00 -43.44 -10.97
CA GLU A 272 -13.16 -43.80 -12.11
C GLU A 272 -13.93 -43.66 -13.42
N ALA A 273 -13.28 -43.07 -14.42
CA ALA A 273 -13.83 -42.96 -15.76
C ALA A 273 -13.91 -44.35 -16.41
N PRO A 274 -14.97 -44.67 -17.20
CA PRO A 274 -15.06 -45.95 -17.89
C PRO A 274 -13.97 -46.08 -18.95
N GLU A 275 -13.39 -47.29 -19.05
CA GLU A 275 -12.41 -47.66 -20.06
C GLU A 275 -12.99 -47.49 -21.47
N PRO A 276 -12.18 -47.08 -22.46
CA PRO A 276 -12.64 -47.02 -23.85
C PRO A 276 -12.78 -48.40 -24.43
N VAL A 277 -13.92 -48.65 -25.09
CA VAL A 277 -14.21 -49.83 -25.93
C VAL A 277 -13.62 -49.60 -27.32
#